data_ffbaa1db33c7064ec23af1f43958a562
#
_entry.id   ffbaa1db33c7064ec23af1f43958a562
#
_cell.length_a   1.000
_cell.length_b   1.000
_cell.length_c   1.000
_cell.angle_alpha   90.00
_cell.angle_beta   90.00
_cell.angle_gamma   90.00
#
_symmetry.space_group_name_H-M   'P 1'
#
loop_
_entity.id
_entity.type
_entity.pdbx_description
1 polymer ?
#
loop_
_entity_poly.entity_id
_entity_poly.type
_entity_poly.pdbx_seq_one_letter_code
_entity_poly.pdbx_strand_id
1 'polypeptide(L)'
;MAKTLMAVDAGTGSVRAVLFSLEGEQLGCVQQEWTHKEDPRYPGSMDFDWVHNWDLARSCIRGVIEQTGVNPREIAAVSTTCMREGIVLYDQQGQEIWACANVDARSDDEVAQLVHMNPELEKEIYRESGQTYALGALPRLFWVKNKMPQVYEKTAMCTMFNDWLIYKMTGVFSSEPSNACTTGIFNLEKRDWDDRIAASIGLKTGIFPKISECGTVVAHVDAKG
;
A
#
# COMPACT_ATOMS: atom_id res chain seq x y z
N MET A 1 -29.45 13.77 -0.60
CA MET A 1 -28.18 14.50 -0.62
C MET A 1 -27.19 13.68 0.19
N ALA A 2 -25.94 13.58 -0.25
CA ALA A 2 -24.87 12.89 0.49
C ALA A 2 -24.68 13.54 1.87
N LYS A 3 -24.53 12.74 2.91
CA LYS A 3 -24.54 13.22 4.31
C LYS A 3 -23.34 12.72 5.12
N THR A 4 -22.57 11.79 4.56
CA THR A 4 -21.49 11.12 5.31
C THR A 4 -20.24 10.92 4.46
N LEU A 5 -19.13 10.72 5.14
CA LEU A 5 -17.83 10.35 4.59
C LEU A 5 -17.35 9.05 5.24
N MET A 6 -16.66 8.22 4.49
CA MET A 6 -16.06 6.99 5.03
C MET A 6 -14.55 7.05 4.95
N ALA A 7 -13.86 6.59 6.00
CA ALA A 7 -12.45 6.29 5.99
C ALA A 7 -12.23 4.80 6.21
N VAL A 8 -11.34 4.19 5.42
CA VAL A 8 -10.87 2.80 5.61
C VAL A 8 -9.39 2.83 5.92
N ASP A 9 -9.02 2.30 7.08
CA ASP A 9 -7.67 2.35 7.62
C ASP A 9 -7.10 0.93 7.78
N ALA A 10 -6.05 0.63 7.02
CA ALA A 10 -5.29 -0.61 7.09
C ALA A 10 -4.05 -0.45 7.98
N GLY A 11 -4.22 -0.52 9.31
CA GLY A 11 -3.11 -0.45 10.27
C GLY A 11 -2.27 -1.72 10.30
N THR A 12 -1.18 -1.71 11.09
CA THR A 12 -0.27 -2.87 11.20
C THR A 12 -0.98 -4.11 11.77
N GLY A 13 -1.81 -3.95 12.80
CA GLY A 13 -2.47 -5.06 13.48
C GLY A 13 -3.99 -5.14 13.29
N SER A 14 -4.57 -4.26 12.49
CA SER A 14 -6.03 -4.23 12.30
C SER A 14 -6.43 -3.43 11.08
N VAL A 15 -7.64 -3.68 10.59
CA VAL A 15 -8.35 -2.84 9.64
C VAL A 15 -9.61 -2.28 10.30
N ARG A 16 -9.95 -1.04 9.98
CA ARG A 16 -11.19 -0.41 10.43
C ARG A 16 -11.85 0.41 9.34
N ALA A 17 -13.17 0.49 9.41
CA ALA A 17 -13.97 1.42 8.65
C ALA A 17 -14.67 2.39 9.61
N VAL A 18 -14.59 3.67 9.31
CA VAL A 18 -15.15 4.74 10.14
C VAL A 18 -16.05 5.61 9.28
N LEU A 19 -17.27 5.89 9.77
CA LEU A 19 -18.19 6.84 9.17
C LEU A 19 -18.17 8.16 9.94
N PHE A 20 -18.12 9.24 9.18
CA PHE A 20 -18.19 10.61 9.69
C PHE A 20 -19.36 11.38 9.09
N SER A 21 -19.90 12.33 9.86
CA SER A 21 -20.75 13.39 9.30
C SER A 21 -19.91 14.33 8.43
N LEU A 22 -20.56 15.23 7.68
CA LEU A 22 -19.84 16.26 6.91
C LEU A 22 -19.18 17.30 7.82
N GLU A 23 -19.62 17.41 9.07
CA GLU A 23 -19.08 18.28 10.13
C GLU A 23 -17.86 17.64 10.82
N GLY A 24 -17.53 16.36 10.52
CA GLY A 24 -16.41 15.65 11.08
C GLY A 24 -16.71 14.85 12.36
N GLU A 25 -17.98 14.70 12.74
CA GLU A 25 -18.37 13.85 13.87
C GLU A 25 -18.30 12.39 13.46
N GLN A 26 -17.66 11.54 14.30
CA GLN A 26 -17.64 10.11 14.10
C GLN A 26 -19.00 9.51 14.42
N LEU A 27 -19.65 8.95 13.41
CA LEU A 27 -20.97 8.32 13.52
C LEU A 27 -20.89 6.85 13.93
N GLY A 28 -19.84 6.16 13.49
CA GLY A 28 -19.62 4.76 13.80
C GLY A 28 -18.24 4.31 13.41
N CYS A 29 -17.80 3.18 14.00
CA CYS A 29 -16.53 2.54 13.71
C CYS A 29 -16.65 1.05 13.91
N VAL A 30 -16.17 0.25 12.94
CA VAL A 30 -16.01 -1.20 13.08
C VAL A 30 -14.58 -1.55 12.74
N GLN A 31 -13.95 -2.34 13.61
CA GLN A 31 -12.57 -2.78 13.50
C GLN A 31 -12.48 -4.31 13.57
N GLN A 32 -11.56 -4.87 12.83
CA GLN A 32 -11.16 -6.27 12.90
C GLN A 32 -9.64 -6.36 13.04
N GLU A 33 -9.16 -7.24 13.89
CA GLU A 33 -7.74 -7.52 14.00
C GLU A 33 -7.29 -8.48 12.90
N TRP A 34 -6.07 -8.30 12.44
CA TRP A 34 -5.37 -9.23 11.57
C TRP A 34 -3.96 -9.50 12.08
N THR A 35 -3.41 -10.62 11.64
CA THR A 35 -2.05 -11.02 11.99
C THR A 35 -1.26 -11.34 10.73
N HIS A 36 0.02 -11.04 10.76
CA HIS A 36 0.94 -11.42 9.71
C HIS A 36 1.64 -12.73 10.09
N LYS A 37 1.93 -13.56 9.09
CA LYS A 37 2.57 -14.86 9.31
C LYS A 37 4.01 -14.82 8.87
N GLU A 38 4.91 -15.34 9.70
CA GLU A 38 6.28 -15.58 9.31
C GLU A 38 6.35 -16.86 8.45
N ASP A 39 7.08 -16.79 7.34
CA ASP A 39 7.49 -17.97 6.58
C ASP A 39 8.77 -18.53 7.22
N PRO A 40 8.79 -19.76 7.76
CA PRO A 40 9.97 -20.31 8.42
C PRO A 40 11.23 -20.42 7.51
N ARG A 41 11.05 -20.35 6.19
CA ARG A 41 12.16 -20.32 5.23
C ARG A 41 12.86 -18.96 5.18
N TYR A 42 12.20 -17.92 5.64
CA TYR A 42 12.64 -16.54 5.57
C TYR A 42 12.41 -15.84 6.92
N PRO A 43 13.32 -16.03 7.88
CA PRO A 43 13.21 -15.41 9.21
C PRO A 43 13.02 -13.89 9.13
N GLY A 44 12.16 -13.35 9.98
CA GLY A 44 11.79 -11.93 9.96
C GLY A 44 10.75 -11.57 8.90
N SER A 45 10.26 -12.53 8.11
CA SER A 45 9.18 -12.29 7.16
C SER A 45 7.86 -12.05 7.85
N MET A 46 7.03 -11.18 7.27
CA MET A 46 5.66 -10.89 7.72
C MET A 46 4.75 -10.84 6.51
N ASP A 47 4.31 -12.04 6.07
CA ASP A 47 3.44 -12.18 4.91
C ASP A 47 2.07 -11.56 5.18
N PHE A 48 1.56 -10.85 4.19
CA PHE A 48 0.22 -10.25 4.23
C PHE A 48 -0.76 -11.13 3.44
N ASP A 49 -1.73 -11.71 4.13
CA ASP A 49 -2.80 -12.51 3.51
C ASP A 49 -3.85 -11.58 2.89
N TRP A 50 -3.62 -11.14 1.65
CA TRP A 50 -4.49 -10.17 0.96
C TRP A 50 -5.91 -10.67 0.73
N VAL A 51 -6.13 -11.99 0.64
CA VAL A 51 -7.48 -12.56 0.46
C VAL A 51 -8.27 -12.44 1.76
N HIS A 52 -7.74 -13.00 2.84
CA HIS A 52 -8.36 -12.94 4.16
C HIS A 52 -8.53 -11.49 4.65
N ASN A 53 -7.50 -10.67 4.50
CA ASN A 53 -7.52 -9.29 4.98
C ASN A 53 -8.47 -8.39 4.18
N TRP A 54 -8.69 -8.68 2.88
CA TRP A 54 -9.75 -8.02 2.13
C TRP A 54 -11.14 -8.40 2.65
N ASP A 55 -11.37 -9.66 3.03
CA ASP A 55 -12.64 -10.07 3.63
C ASP A 55 -12.89 -9.37 4.96
N LEU A 56 -11.86 -9.18 5.78
CA LEU A 56 -11.96 -8.38 7.01
C LEU A 56 -12.28 -6.91 6.71
N ALA A 57 -11.61 -6.29 5.75
CA ALA A 57 -11.89 -4.91 5.34
C ALA A 57 -13.33 -4.73 4.87
N ARG A 58 -13.82 -5.64 4.00
CA ARG A 58 -15.23 -5.64 3.56
C ARG A 58 -16.21 -5.80 4.73
N SER A 59 -15.86 -6.67 5.69
CA SER A 59 -16.67 -6.87 6.89
C SER A 59 -16.76 -5.59 7.72
N CYS A 60 -15.65 -4.85 7.89
CA CYS A 60 -15.65 -3.57 8.58
C CYS A 60 -16.53 -2.52 7.86
N ILE A 61 -16.40 -2.43 6.53
CA ILE A 61 -17.20 -1.50 5.70
C ILE A 61 -18.69 -1.81 5.84
N ARG A 62 -19.10 -3.06 5.69
CA ARG A 62 -20.51 -3.48 5.87
C ARG A 62 -20.98 -3.25 7.30
N GLY A 63 -20.18 -3.65 8.27
CA GLY A 63 -20.52 -3.54 9.69
C GLY A 63 -20.74 -2.10 10.13
N VAL A 64 -19.95 -1.13 9.66
CA VAL A 64 -20.16 0.28 10.03
C VAL A 64 -21.42 0.88 9.37
N ILE A 65 -21.76 0.43 8.16
CA ILE A 65 -23.01 0.81 7.50
C ILE A 65 -24.22 0.24 8.26
N GLU A 66 -24.17 -1.02 8.66
CA GLU A 66 -25.21 -1.67 9.47
C GLU A 66 -25.33 -1.03 10.86
N GLN A 67 -24.21 -0.78 11.53
CA GLN A 67 -24.16 -0.16 12.86
C GLN A 67 -24.83 1.21 12.88
N THR A 68 -24.61 2.01 11.83
CA THR A 68 -25.10 3.39 11.76
C THR A 68 -26.46 3.54 11.09
N GLY A 69 -26.91 2.50 10.35
CA GLY A 69 -28.13 2.55 9.54
C GLY A 69 -28.05 3.54 8.36
N VAL A 70 -26.85 4.02 8.02
CA VAL A 70 -26.64 4.94 6.89
C VAL A 70 -27.00 4.24 5.58
N ASN A 71 -27.72 4.96 4.71
CA ASN A 71 -27.89 4.49 3.34
C ASN A 71 -26.56 4.61 2.58
N PRO A 72 -26.00 3.54 2.01
CA PRO A 72 -24.72 3.59 1.28
C PRO A 72 -24.68 4.66 0.17
N ARG A 73 -25.82 4.99 -0.43
CA ARG A 73 -25.93 6.05 -1.45
C ARG A 73 -25.78 7.47 -0.88
N GLU A 74 -25.80 7.63 0.44
CA GLU A 74 -25.56 8.89 1.11
C GLU A 74 -24.10 9.08 1.54
N ILE A 75 -23.23 8.07 1.32
CA ILE A 75 -21.79 8.18 1.51
C ILE A 75 -21.22 8.94 0.31
N ALA A 76 -20.82 10.19 0.55
CA ALA A 76 -20.36 11.12 -0.47
C ALA A 76 -18.99 10.75 -1.03
N ALA A 77 -18.11 10.24 -0.17
CA ALA A 77 -16.76 9.83 -0.54
C ALA A 77 -16.22 8.75 0.42
N VAL A 78 -15.32 7.95 -0.10
CA VAL A 78 -14.49 7.02 0.68
C VAL A 78 -13.03 7.41 0.47
N SER A 79 -12.26 7.48 1.55
CA SER A 79 -10.82 7.67 1.51
C SER A 79 -10.12 6.54 2.27
N THR A 80 -8.87 6.29 1.93
CA THR A 80 -8.07 5.23 2.55
C THR A 80 -6.85 5.80 3.23
N THR A 81 -6.42 5.12 4.28
CA THR A 81 -5.11 5.30 4.91
C THR A 81 -4.55 3.94 5.29
N CYS A 82 -3.25 3.85 5.55
CA CYS A 82 -2.66 2.56 5.85
C CYS A 82 -1.38 2.66 6.68
N MET A 83 -0.92 1.48 7.17
CA MET A 83 0.47 1.28 7.53
C MET A 83 1.34 1.61 6.31
N ARG A 84 2.38 2.41 6.49
CA ARG A 84 3.32 2.74 5.43
C ARG A 84 4.27 1.57 5.17
N GLU A 85 4.96 1.59 4.01
CA GLU A 85 6.11 0.73 3.71
C GLU A 85 5.77 -0.73 3.36
N GLY A 86 4.60 -1.24 3.72
CA GLY A 86 4.12 -2.53 3.21
C GLY A 86 3.74 -2.44 1.75
N ILE A 87 3.99 -3.51 0.99
CA ILE A 87 3.75 -3.54 -0.46
C ILE A 87 2.93 -4.74 -0.91
N VAL A 88 2.23 -4.55 -2.02
CA VAL A 88 1.50 -5.60 -2.75
C VAL A 88 1.97 -5.61 -4.20
N LEU A 89 2.30 -6.78 -4.72
CA LEU A 89 2.72 -6.98 -6.11
C LEU A 89 1.61 -7.66 -6.92
N TYR A 90 1.46 -7.22 -8.15
CA TYR A 90 0.43 -7.71 -9.07
C TYR A 90 1.03 -8.16 -10.39
N ASP A 91 0.36 -9.12 -11.01
CA ASP A 91 0.65 -9.52 -12.39
C ASP A 91 -0.01 -8.59 -13.43
N GLN A 92 0.18 -8.90 -14.72
CA GLN A 92 -0.40 -8.15 -15.82
C GLN A 92 -1.93 -8.17 -15.87
N GLN A 93 -2.56 -9.11 -15.19
CA GLN A 93 -4.01 -9.23 -15.07
C GLN A 93 -4.57 -8.46 -13.86
N GLY A 94 -3.68 -7.81 -13.07
CA GLY A 94 -4.05 -7.11 -11.85
C GLY A 94 -4.37 -8.06 -10.68
N GLN A 95 -3.91 -9.31 -10.74
CA GLN A 95 -4.06 -10.25 -9.63
C GLN A 95 -2.90 -10.07 -8.65
N GLU A 96 -3.22 -10.03 -7.35
CA GLU A 96 -2.20 -10.02 -6.31
C GLU A 96 -1.39 -11.32 -6.35
N ILE A 97 -0.06 -11.22 -6.40
CA ILE A 97 0.84 -12.37 -6.48
C ILE A 97 1.82 -12.46 -5.31
N TRP A 98 2.00 -11.39 -4.56
CA TRP A 98 2.82 -11.35 -3.36
C TRP A 98 2.55 -10.08 -2.56
N ALA A 99 2.67 -10.14 -1.23
CA ALA A 99 2.56 -8.98 -0.36
C ALA A 99 3.30 -9.21 0.97
N CYS A 100 3.82 -8.13 1.55
CA CYS A 100 4.38 -8.15 2.90
C CYS A 100 3.95 -6.91 3.70
N ALA A 101 3.81 -7.08 5.01
CA ALA A 101 3.47 -5.99 5.93
C ALA A 101 4.64 -5.02 6.13
N ASN A 102 4.36 -3.87 6.74
CA ASN A 102 5.38 -2.86 7.08
C ASN A 102 6.46 -3.35 8.05
N VAL A 103 6.09 -4.26 8.96
CA VAL A 103 7.00 -4.86 9.97
C VAL A 103 7.85 -6.02 9.42
N ASP A 104 7.80 -6.25 8.12
CA ASP A 104 8.60 -7.27 7.44
C ASP A 104 10.07 -6.89 7.41
N ALA A 105 10.94 -7.73 7.98
CA ALA A 105 12.39 -7.53 8.06
C ALA A 105 13.20 -8.55 7.23
N ARG A 106 12.54 -9.33 6.34
CA ARG A 106 13.21 -10.37 5.54
C ARG A 106 14.30 -9.86 4.60
N SER A 107 14.29 -8.56 4.29
CA SER A 107 15.23 -7.95 3.34
C SER A 107 16.45 -7.28 3.99
N ASP A 108 16.76 -7.60 5.25
CA ASP A 108 17.90 -7.00 5.96
C ASP A 108 19.24 -7.28 5.24
N ASP A 109 19.43 -8.49 4.69
CA ASP A 109 20.61 -8.82 3.91
C ASP A 109 20.69 -8.01 2.61
N GLU A 110 19.56 -7.75 1.96
CA GLU A 110 19.46 -6.93 0.76
C GLU A 110 19.74 -5.46 1.05
N VAL A 111 19.34 -4.96 2.21
CA VAL A 111 19.71 -3.62 2.68
C VAL A 111 21.23 -3.50 2.77
N ALA A 112 21.90 -4.47 3.41
CA ALA A 112 23.36 -4.48 3.52
C ALA A 112 24.06 -4.60 2.15
N GLN A 113 23.51 -5.42 1.24
CA GLN A 113 24.02 -5.54 -0.13
C GLN A 113 23.92 -4.22 -0.90
N LEU A 114 22.79 -3.53 -0.80
CA LEU A 114 22.56 -2.24 -1.47
C LEU A 114 23.55 -1.17 -1.00
N VAL A 115 23.83 -1.09 0.32
CA VAL A 115 24.88 -0.20 0.86
C VAL A 115 26.25 -0.53 0.29
N HIS A 116 26.57 -1.83 0.17
CA HIS A 116 27.86 -2.27 -0.38
C HIS A 116 27.98 -1.94 -1.88
N MET A 117 26.90 -2.07 -2.64
CA MET A 117 26.84 -1.78 -4.08
C MET A 117 26.98 -0.27 -4.36
N ASN A 118 26.32 0.57 -3.57
CA ASN A 118 26.37 2.02 -3.67
C ASN A 118 26.33 2.66 -2.27
N PRO A 119 27.48 3.03 -1.67
CA PRO A 119 27.55 3.67 -0.35
C PRO A 119 26.82 5.02 -0.26
N GLU A 120 26.57 5.68 -1.38
CA GLU A 120 25.85 6.97 -1.42
C GLU A 120 24.34 6.79 -1.62
N LEU A 121 23.86 5.58 -1.87
CA LEU A 121 22.45 5.29 -2.20
C LEU A 121 21.48 5.85 -1.15
N GLU A 122 21.77 5.65 0.12
CA GLU A 122 20.92 6.13 1.21
C GLU A 122 20.81 7.66 1.22
N LYS A 123 21.91 8.36 0.97
CA LYS A 123 21.91 9.82 0.89
C LYS A 123 21.16 10.33 -0.34
N GLU A 124 21.27 9.62 -1.46
CA GLU A 124 20.53 9.94 -2.69
C GLU A 124 19.03 9.80 -2.46
N ILE A 125 18.61 8.66 -1.89
CA ILE A 125 17.21 8.40 -1.55
C ILE A 125 16.70 9.44 -0.54
N TYR A 126 17.44 9.70 0.53
CA TYR A 126 17.05 10.68 1.54
C TYR A 126 16.88 12.09 0.94
N ARG A 127 17.76 12.48 0.03
CA ARG A 127 17.69 13.78 -0.65
C ARG A 127 16.47 13.91 -1.53
N GLU A 128 16.09 12.84 -2.22
CA GLU A 128 14.98 12.86 -3.19
C GLU A 128 13.63 12.59 -2.54
N SER A 129 13.55 11.62 -1.62
CA SER A 129 12.28 11.17 -1.03
C SER A 129 12.06 11.63 0.42
N GLY A 130 13.09 12.16 1.08
CA GLY A 130 13.02 12.51 2.50
C GLY A 130 12.98 11.31 3.46
N GLN A 131 13.22 10.10 2.97
CA GLN A 131 13.10 8.85 3.72
C GLN A 131 14.41 8.05 3.70
N THR A 132 14.60 7.20 4.72
CA THR A 132 15.59 6.13 4.65
C THR A 132 15.01 4.98 3.80
N TYR A 133 15.85 4.19 3.15
CA TYR A 133 15.38 3.14 2.25
C TYR A 133 15.18 1.78 2.91
N ALA A 134 15.73 1.55 4.10
CA ALA A 134 15.82 0.23 4.74
C ALA A 134 14.45 -0.48 4.89
N LEU A 135 13.40 0.28 5.17
CA LEU A 135 12.03 -0.24 5.30
C LEU A 135 11.16 -0.02 4.06
N GLY A 136 11.69 0.67 3.04
CA GLY A 136 10.94 1.02 1.83
C GLY A 136 10.69 -0.15 0.87
N ALA A 137 10.08 0.15 -0.26
CA ALA A 137 9.80 -0.84 -1.29
C ALA A 137 11.09 -1.37 -1.97
N LEU A 138 12.14 -0.57 -2.06
CA LEU A 138 13.37 -0.92 -2.78
C LEU A 138 14.02 -2.23 -2.29
N PRO A 139 14.40 -2.38 -1.00
CA PRO A 139 15.04 -3.61 -0.53
C PRO A 139 14.09 -4.82 -0.61
N ARG A 140 12.78 -4.61 -0.43
CA ARG A 140 11.79 -5.69 -0.58
C ARG A 140 11.68 -6.18 -2.02
N LEU A 141 11.65 -5.27 -2.99
CA LEU A 141 11.68 -5.63 -4.41
C LEU A 141 13.00 -6.32 -4.80
N PHE A 142 14.12 -5.85 -4.23
CA PHE A 142 15.42 -6.47 -4.44
C PHE A 142 15.46 -7.89 -3.84
N TRP A 143 14.87 -8.09 -2.67
CA TRP A 143 14.69 -9.41 -2.07
C TRP A 143 13.82 -10.32 -2.96
N VAL A 144 12.66 -9.84 -3.42
CA VAL A 144 11.78 -10.63 -4.31
C VAL A 144 12.53 -11.02 -5.59
N LYS A 145 13.31 -10.10 -6.17
CA LYS A 145 14.15 -10.39 -7.33
C LYS A 145 15.14 -11.53 -7.06
N ASN A 146 15.80 -11.50 -5.90
CA ASN A 146 16.85 -12.46 -5.53
C ASN A 146 16.31 -13.82 -5.08
N LYS A 147 15.24 -13.82 -4.28
CA LYS A 147 14.73 -15.02 -3.60
C LYS A 147 13.50 -15.61 -4.28
N MET A 148 12.73 -14.81 -5.01
CA MET A 148 11.51 -15.23 -5.69
C MET A 148 11.47 -14.73 -7.16
N PRO A 149 12.48 -15.07 -7.99
CA PRO A 149 12.61 -14.50 -9.34
C PRO A 149 11.37 -14.74 -10.21
N GLN A 150 10.66 -15.86 -10.03
CA GLN A 150 9.42 -16.13 -10.77
C GLN A 150 8.29 -15.16 -10.43
N VAL A 151 8.20 -14.71 -9.17
CA VAL A 151 7.25 -13.67 -8.74
C VAL A 151 7.69 -12.33 -9.31
N TYR A 152 8.99 -12.02 -9.17
CA TYR A 152 9.54 -10.78 -9.67
C TYR A 152 9.31 -10.60 -11.18
N GLU A 153 9.56 -11.64 -11.98
CA GLU A 153 9.35 -11.58 -13.43
C GLU A 153 7.88 -11.32 -13.81
N LYS A 154 6.93 -11.88 -13.06
CA LYS A 154 5.51 -11.66 -13.29
C LYS A 154 5.03 -10.30 -12.80
N THR A 155 5.79 -9.62 -11.93
CA THR A 155 5.36 -8.34 -11.37
C THR A 155 5.22 -7.29 -12.46
N ALA A 156 4.00 -6.78 -12.61
CA ALA A 156 3.63 -5.70 -13.52
C ALA A 156 3.28 -4.41 -12.76
N MET A 157 2.83 -4.52 -11.49
CA MET A 157 2.46 -3.38 -10.65
C MET A 157 2.90 -3.62 -9.21
N CYS A 158 3.30 -2.56 -8.52
CA CYS A 158 3.59 -2.52 -7.10
C CYS A 158 2.81 -1.39 -6.46
N THR A 159 2.05 -1.67 -5.40
CA THR A 159 1.29 -0.67 -4.66
C THR A 159 1.64 -0.69 -3.18
N MET A 160 1.29 0.39 -2.48
CA MET A 160 1.21 0.45 -1.03
C MET A 160 -0.20 0.00 -0.59
N PHE A 161 -0.46 -0.09 0.73
CA PHE A 161 -1.75 -0.65 1.20
C PHE A 161 -2.94 0.31 1.06
N ASN A 162 -2.76 1.63 1.13
CA ASN A 162 -3.86 2.54 0.78
C ASN A 162 -4.26 2.40 -0.70
N ASP A 163 -3.27 2.26 -1.57
CA ASP A 163 -3.48 2.05 -3.01
C ASP A 163 -4.15 0.70 -3.28
N TRP A 164 -3.76 -0.35 -2.52
CA TRP A 164 -4.39 -1.67 -2.56
C TRP A 164 -5.88 -1.58 -2.18
N LEU A 165 -6.22 -0.87 -1.09
CA LEU A 165 -7.62 -0.65 -0.70
C LEU A 165 -8.40 0.07 -1.80
N ILE A 166 -7.82 1.13 -2.41
CA ILE A 166 -8.43 1.84 -3.53
C ILE A 166 -8.67 0.88 -4.70
N TYR A 167 -7.64 0.12 -5.08
CA TYR A 167 -7.75 -0.85 -6.16
C TYR A 167 -8.84 -1.90 -5.90
N LYS A 168 -8.91 -2.45 -4.69
CA LYS A 168 -9.92 -3.44 -4.30
C LYS A 168 -11.35 -2.89 -4.38
N MET A 169 -11.54 -1.60 -4.10
CA MET A 169 -12.86 -0.95 -4.14
C MET A 169 -13.26 -0.43 -5.52
N THR A 170 -12.29 -0.16 -6.40
CA THR A 170 -12.54 0.59 -7.63
C THR A 170 -12.03 -0.06 -8.90
N GLY A 171 -11.10 -1.01 -8.80
CA GLY A 171 -10.37 -1.57 -9.95
C GLY A 171 -9.34 -0.61 -10.58
N VAL A 172 -9.07 0.54 -9.96
CA VAL A 172 -8.15 1.55 -10.49
C VAL A 172 -6.89 1.61 -9.63
N PHE A 173 -5.72 1.47 -10.26
CA PHE A 173 -4.44 1.71 -9.63
C PHE A 173 -4.14 3.20 -9.54
N SER A 174 -3.94 3.70 -8.33
CA SER A 174 -3.54 5.09 -8.07
C SER A 174 -2.72 5.11 -6.78
N SER A 175 -1.71 5.97 -6.72
CA SER A 175 -0.95 6.24 -5.50
C SER A 175 -0.98 7.74 -5.19
N GLU A 176 -0.48 8.12 -4.02
CA GLU A 176 -0.46 9.51 -3.59
C GLU A 176 0.89 9.87 -2.92
N PRO A 177 1.31 11.16 -2.93
CA PRO A 177 2.66 11.54 -2.53
C PRO A 177 3.06 11.17 -1.11
N SER A 178 2.13 11.22 -0.13
CA SER A 178 2.50 11.05 1.28
C SER A 178 2.89 9.60 1.62
N ASN A 179 2.37 8.62 0.87
CA ASN A 179 2.75 7.23 1.01
C ASN A 179 3.82 6.82 -0.02
N ALA A 180 3.71 7.33 -1.25
CA ALA A 180 4.70 7.08 -2.31
C ALA A 180 6.13 7.44 -1.89
N CYS A 181 6.33 8.51 -1.11
CA CYS A 181 7.65 8.91 -0.64
C CYS A 181 8.35 7.84 0.19
N THR A 182 7.62 6.93 0.85
CA THR A 182 8.20 5.85 1.65
C THR A 182 8.75 4.70 0.82
N THR A 183 8.55 4.70 -0.49
CA THR A 183 9.06 3.64 -1.39
C THR A 183 10.57 3.72 -1.61
N GLY A 184 11.17 4.91 -1.46
CA GLY A 184 12.56 5.19 -1.81
C GLY A 184 12.81 5.53 -3.28
N ILE A 185 11.76 5.61 -4.10
CA ILE A 185 11.85 5.98 -5.53
C ILE A 185 10.91 7.12 -5.93
N PHE A 186 10.26 7.75 -4.97
CA PHE A 186 9.44 8.93 -5.22
C PHE A 186 10.29 10.19 -5.03
N ASN A 187 10.23 11.10 -5.98
CA ASN A 187 10.93 12.38 -5.92
C ASN A 187 9.98 13.48 -5.42
N LEU A 188 10.27 14.04 -4.25
CA LEU A 188 9.43 15.06 -3.61
C LEU A 188 9.38 16.38 -4.38
N GLU A 189 10.45 16.76 -5.05
CA GLU A 189 10.51 17.99 -5.85
C GLU A 189 9.67 17.87 -7.12
N LYS A 190 9.81 16.72 -7.81
CA LYS A 190 9.02 16.42 -9.02
C LYS A 190 7.57 16.05 -8.71
N ARG A 191 7.29 15.59 -7.47
CA ARG A 191 6.03 14.98 -7.02
C ARG A 191 5.60 13.82 -7.91
N ASP A 192 6.58 13.00 -8.32
CA ASP A 192 6.37 11.84 -9.19
C ASP A 192 7.46 10.80 -8.96
N TRP A 193 7.30 9.64 -9.56
CA TRP A 193 8.28 8.55 -9.50
C TRP A 193 9.58 8.96 -10.17
N ASP A 194 10.69 8.51 -9.59
CA ASP A 194 12.03 8.63 -10.19
C ASP A 194 12.69 7.27 -10.27
N ASP A 195 12.50 6.64 -11.39
CA ASP A 195 12.99 5.28 -11.63
C ASP A 195 14.52 5.15 -11.73
N ARG A 196 15.28 6.26 -11.71
CA ARG A 196 16.75 6.24 -11.84
C ARG A 196 17.40 5.39 -10.74
N ILE A 197 16.91 5.50 -9.50
CA ILE A 197 17.43 4.73 -8.37
C ILE A 197 17.12 3.24 -8.58
N ALA A 198 15.88 2.89 -8.89
CA ALA A 198 15.49 1.50 -9.16
C ALA A 198 16.33 0.90 -10.32
N ALA A 199 16.49 1.65 -11.41
CA ALA A 199 17.30 1.24 -12.56
C ALA A 199 18.77 1.03 -12.20
N SER A 200 19.37 1.89 -11.36
CA SER A 200 20.78 1.82 -10.97
C SER A 200 21.13 0.53 -10.21
N ILE A 201 20.16 -0.05 -9.51
CA ILE A 201 20.30 -1.34 -8.80
C ILE A 201 19.65 -2.50 -9.56
N GLY A 202 19.27 -2.27 -10.81
CA GLY A 202 18.75 -3.29 -11.73
C GLY A 202 17.35 -3.77 -11.37
N LEU A 203 16.52 -2.94 -10.74
CA LEU A 203 15.09 -3.21 -10.52
C LEU A 203 14.26 -2.77 -11.74
N LYS A 204 13.06 -3.36 -11.86
CA LYS A 204 12.07 -2.95 -12.86
C LYS A 204 11.65 -1.50 -12.61
N THR A 205 11.44 -0.79 -13.70
CA THR A 205 10.93 0.58 -13.72
C THR A 205 9.49 0.60 -14.24
N GLY A 206 8.76 1.69 -13.96
CA GLY A 206 7.40 1.84 -14.45
C GLY A 206 6.38 0.87 -13.85
N ILE A 207 6.68 0.25 -12.71
CA ILE A 207 5.78 -0.69 -12.03
C ILE A 207 4.96 -0.05 -10.90
N PHE A 208 5.04 1.26 -10.73
CA PHE A 208 4.26 1.97 -9.71
C PHE A 208 3.09 2.71 -10.35
N PRO A 209 1.94 2.85 -9.63
CA PRO A 209 0.76 3.49 -10.19
C PRO A 209 0.96 4.98 -10.45
N LYS A 210 0.09 5.56 -11.28
CA LYS A 210 0.05 7.01 -11.46
C LYS A 210 -0.18 7.72 -10.11
N ILE A 211 0.55 8.82 -9.90
CA ILE A 211 0.37 9.68 -8.73
C ILE A 211 -0.86 10.57 -8.91
N SER A 212 -1.68 10.63 -7.88
CA SER A 212 -2.81 11.55 -7.74
C SER A 212 -2.68 12.29 -6.42
N GLU A 213 -2.92 13.59 -6.41
CA GLU A 213 -2.87 14.37 -5.17
C GLU A 213 -3.96 13.92 -4.19
N CYS A 214 -3.65 13.99 -2.88
CA CYS A 214 -4.63 13.72 -1.83
C CYS A 214 -5.87 14.60 -2.00
N GLY A 215 -7.05 14.02 -1.78
CA GLY A 215 -8.33 14.71 -1.98
C GLY A 215 -8.82 14.74 -3.44
N THR A 216 -8.05 14.18 -4.38
CA THR A 216 -8.52 14.01 -5.76
C THR A 216 -9.46 12.81 -5.87
N VAL A 217 -10.53 12.96 -6.63
CA VAL A 217 -11.38 11.83 -7.00
C VAL A 217 -10.67 10.99 -8.05
N VAL A 218 -10.18 9.83 -7.65
CA VAL A 218 -9.43 8.92 -8.54
C VAL A 218 -10.35 7.95 -9.28
N ALA A 219 -11.47 7.57 -8.66
CA ALA A 219 -12.45 6.65 -9.22
C ALA A 219 -13.76 6.69 -8.42
N HIS A 220 -14.74 5.92 -8.87
CA HIS A 220 -15.96 5.64 -8.12
C HIS A 220 -15.96 4.20 -7.63
N VAL A 221 -16.47 4.00 -6.41
CA VAL A 221 -16.64 2.63 -5.87
C VAL A 221 -17.63 1.88 -6.75
N ASP A 222 -17.24 0.70 -7.24
CA ASP A 222 -18.16 -0.14 -8.03
C ASP A 222 -19.17 -0.80 -7.10
N ALA A 223 -20.44 -0.78 -7.52
CA ALA A 223 -21.55 -1.43 -6.80
C ALA A 223 -21.41 -2.97 -6.72
N LYS A 224 -20.40 -3.54 -7.35
CA LYS A 224 -20.08 -4.98 -7.35
C LYS A 224 -18.97 -5.35 -6.36
N GLY A 225 -18.36 -4.38 -5.71
CA GLY A 225 -17.29 -4.55 -4.70
C GLY A 225 -17.76 -5.01 -3.33
#